data_93bcb5159de35a78d41fb2b0b1bbf357
#
_entry.id   93bcb5159de35a78d41fb2b0b1bbf357
#
_cell.length_a   1.000
_cell.length_b   1.000
_cell.length_c   1.000
_cell.angle_alpha   90.00
_cell.angle_beta   90.00
_cell.angle_gamma   90.00
#
_symmetry.space_group_name_H-M   'P 1'
#
loop_
_entity.id
_entity.type
_entity.pdbx_description
1 polymer ?
#
loop_
_entity_poly.entity_id
_entity_poly.type
_entity_poly.pdbx_seq_one_letter_code
_entity_poly.pdbx_strand_id
1 'polypeptide(L)'
;MAEKEIGIIFDLEANGLYKDATEIHCISYYDTAAEEMFSFNDQCPGKGLSSPITTAVQYIQQADYIIGHNIIGYDLPLIRKLYPFFNPTGVIVDTLLLSRLYHSRLMSIDKERNWKHMPLQLYGRHSLEAYGYRLGEYKGAFSKDTDWKEWSQEMEDYCTQDVNVTRRLWKHFTPYLNGSR
;
A
#
# COMPACT_ATOMS: atom_id res chain seq x y z
N MET A 1 -21.94 22.69 0.02
CA MET A 1 -20.50 22.41 -0.13
C MET A 1 -20.43 20.99 -0.68
N ALA A 2 -19.68 20.75 -1.78
CA ALA A 2 -19.47 19.37 -2.23
C ALA A 2 -18.72 18.62 -1.14
N GLU A 3 -19.19 17.43 -0.74
CA GLU A 3 -18.45 16.57 0.16
C GLU A 3 -17.10 16.25 -0.49
N LYS A 4 -16.03 16.37 0.28
CA LYS A 4 -14.68 16.05 -0.20
C LYS A 4 -14.59 14.54 -0.35
N GLU A 5 -14.31 14.07 -1.57
CA GLU A 5 -14.12 12.63 -1.82
C GLU A 5 -13.01 12.06 -0.95
N ILE A 6 -13.28 10.92 -0.31
CA ILE A 6 -12.37 10.26 0.60
C ILE A 6 -11.57 9.22 -0.18
N GLY A 7 -10.27 9.46 -0.30
CA GLY A 7 -9.33 8.48 -0.83
C GLY A 7 -8.54 7.85 0.31
N ILE A 8 -8.52 6.53 0.38
CA ILE A 8 -7.69 5.76 1.31
C ILE A 8 -6.56 5.09 0.54
N ILE A 9 -5.33 5.50 0.84
CA ILE A 9 -4.12 4.87 0.31
C ILE A 9 -3.61 3.92 1.39
N PHE A 10 -3.62 2.61 1.15
CA PHE A 10 -3.34 1.63 2.20
C PHE A 10 -2.38 0.54 1.76
N ASP A 11 -1.82 -0.13 2.75
CA ASP A 11 -1.04 -1.34 2.68
C ASP A 11 -1.34 -2.20 3.92
N LEU A 12 -1.08 -3.52 3.85
CA LEU A 12 -1.24 -4.43 4.98
C LEU A 12 -0.13 -5.48 5.03
N GLU A 13 0.12 -5.97 6.25
CA GLU A 13 1.01 -7.08 6.50
C GLU A 13 0.24 -8.24 7.16
N ALA A 14 0.57 -9.46 6.76
CA ALA A 14 -0.11 -10.66 7.20
C ALA A 14 0.87 -11.80 7.48
N ASN A 15 0.40 -12.83 8.17
CA ASN A 15 1.21 -13.98 8.59
C ASN A 15 1.56 -14.98 7.47
N GLY A 16 1.30 -14.65 6.20
CA GLY A 16 1.65 -15.52 5.09
C GLY A 16 1.09 -15.07 3.75
N LEU A 17 1.37 -15.85 2.71
CA LEU A 17 0.79 -15.63 1.39
C LEU A 17 -0.71 -15.93 1.38
N TYR A 18 -1.46 -15.40 0.41
CA TYR A 18 -2.93 -15.48 0.33
C TYR A 18 -3.53 -16.85 0.71
N LYS A 19 -2.93 -17.96 0.24
CA LYS A 19 -3.45 -19.30 0.52
C LYS A 19 -3.34 -19.68 2.00
N ASP A 20 -2.22 -19.32 2.60
CA ASP A 20 -1.83 -19.76 3.95
C ASP A 20 -2.13 -18.71 5.02
N ALA A 21 -2.31 -17.45 4.62
CA ALA A 21 -2.60 -16.36 5.55
C ALA A 21 -3.94 -16.59 6.26
N THR A 22 -3.88 -16.46 7.57
CA THR A 22 -5.02 -16.62 8.50
C THR A 22 -5.26 -15.37 9.33
N GLU A 23 -4.33 -14.40 9.30
CA GLU A 23 -4.35 -13.20 10.13
C GLU A 23 -3.68 -12.03 9.41
N ILE A 24 -4.25 -10.85 9.57
CA ILE A 24 -3.60 -9.57 9.23
C ILE A 24 -2.96 -9.03 10.51
N HIS A 25 -1.68 -8.74 10.47
CA HIS A 25 -0.90 -8.23 11.59
C HIS A 25 -1.07 -6.73 11.79
N CYS A 26 -1.03 -5.98 10.69
CA CYS A 26 -1.28 -4.54 10.73
C CYS A 26 -1.85 -4.05 9.39
N ILE A 27 -2.54 -2.91 9.45
CA ILE A 27 -2.97 -2.12 8.31
C ILE A 27 -2.53 -0.69 8.56
N SER A 28 -1.81 -0.11 7.62
CA SER A 28 -1.55 1.32 7.61
C SER A 28 -2.29 1.97 6.45
N TYR A 29 -2.83 3.18 6.66
CA TYR A 29 -3.40 3.95 5.57
C TYR A 29 -3.21 5.46 5.74
N TYR A 30 -3.18 6.14 4.61
CA TYR A 30 -3.24 7.59 4.53
C TYR A 30 -4.63 8.02 4.05
N ASP A 31 -5.32 8.82 4.84
CA ASP A 31 -6.58 9.43 4.48
C ASP A 31 -6.33 10.75 3.73
N THR A 32 -6.77 10.83 2.47
CA THR A 32 -6.54 12.01 1.62
C THR A 32 -7.42 13.20 2.01
N ALA A 33 -8.54 12.98 2.69
CA ALA A 33 -9.44 14.02 3.16
C ALA A 33 -8.94 14.63 4.48
N ALA A 34 -8.51 13.80 5.42
CA ALA A 34 -7.91 14.22 6.69
C ALA A 34 -6.45 14.68 6.52
N GLU A 35 -5.77 14.25 5.46
CA GLU A 35 -4.33 14.43 5.21
C GLU A 35 -3.47 13.82 6.33
N GLU A 36 -3.89 12.68 6.88
CA GLU A 36 -3.29 12.05 8.04
C GLU A 36 -3.00 10.56 7.79
N MET A 37 -1.95 10.06 8.45
CA MET A 37 -1.55 8.65 8.44
C MET A 37 -2.08 7.96 9.68
N PHE A 38 -2.68 6.78 9.48
CA PHE A 38 -3.18 5.92 10.55
C PHE A 38 -2.55 4.54 10.43
N SER A 39 -2.33 3.91 11.57
CA SER A 39 -1.87 2.52 11.64
C SER A 39 -2.66 1.76 12.69
N PHE A 40 -2.95 0.50 12.40
CA PHE A 40 -3.82 -0.37 13.21
C PHE A 40 -3.20 -1.75 13.32
N ASN A 41 -3.18 -2.27 14.54
CA ASN A 41 -2.84 -3.64 14.85
C ASN A 41 -3.69 -4.14 16.02
N ASP A 42 -3.82 -5.44 16.21
CA ASP A 42 -4.61 -6.05 17.28
C ASP A 42 -3.76 -6.49 18.48
N GLN A 43 -2.46 -6.13 18.52
CA GLN A 43 -1.55 -6.50 19.61
C GLN A 43 -1.83 -5.73 20.92
N CYS A 44 -2.34 -4.51 20.78
CA CYS A 44 -2.76 -3.68 21.91
C CYS A 44 -4.26 -3.38 21.77
N PRO A 45 -5.14 -4.34 22.06
CA PRO A 45 -6.57 -4.10 21.94
C PRO A 45 -6.97 -2.96 22.88
N GLY A 46 -7.35 -1.84 22.28
CA GLY A 46 -7.95 -0.73 23.01
C GLY A 46 -9.19 -1.18 23.76
N LYS A 47 -9.66 -0.41 24.73
CA LYS A 47 -10.89 -0.72 25.51
C LYS A 47 -12.20 -0.65 24.68
N GLY A 48 -12.11 -0.83 23.35
CA GLY A 48 -13.25 -0.80 22.43
C GLY A 48 -13.84 -2.18 22.14
N LEU A 49 -15.05 -2.21 21.62
CA LEU A 49 -15.80 -3.44 21.28
C LEU A 49 -15.38 -4.06 19.92
N SER A 50 -14.61 -3.36 19.09
CA SER A 50 -14.11 -3.83 17.79
C SER A 50 -12.61 -3.89 17.78
N SER A 51 -12.08 -4.90 17.07
CA SER A 51 -10.65 -4.98 16.76
C SER A 51 -10.20 -3.75 15.97
N PRO A 52 -9.02 -3.16 16.27
CA PRO A 52 -8.45 -2.07 15.49
C PRO A 52 -8.36 -2.40 14.00
N ILE A 53 -7.93 -3.61 13.63
CA ILE A 53 -7.89 -4.08 12.23
C ILE A 53 -9.29 -4.07 11.61
N THR A 54 -10.32 -4.57 12.31
CA THR A 54 -11.71 -4.52 11.83
C THR A 54 -12.15 -3.09 11.56
N THR A 55 -11.76 -2.15 12.42
CA THR A 55 -12.05 -0.72 12.23
C THR A 55 -11.39 -0.19 10.96
N ALA A 56 -10.11 -0.48 10.73
CA ALA A 56 -9.41 -0.09 9.51
C ALA A 56 -10.10 -0.65 8.25
N VAL A 57 -10.49 -1.93 8.26
CA VAL A 57 -11.23 -2.58 7.15
C VAL A 57 -12.55 -1.87 6.86
N GLN A 58 -13.28 -1.42 7.91
CA GLN A 58 -14.52 -0.65 7.74
C GLN A 58 -14.26 0.71 7.10
N TYR A 59 -13.19 1.42 7.49
CA TYR A 59 -12.82 2.69 6.85
C TYR A 59 -12.46 2.51 5.38
N ILE A 60 -11.64 1.50 5.05
CA ILE A 60 -11.28 1.19 3.66
C ILE A 60 -12.53 0.88 2.84
N GLN A 61 -13.49 0.13 3.39
CA GLN A 61 -14.73 -0.20 2.71
C GLN A 61 -15.57 1.02 2.32
N GLN A 62 -15.55 2.06 3.15
CA GLN A 62 -16.37 3.27 2.98
C GLN A 62 -15.74 4.33 2.09
N ALA A 63 -14.49 4.14 1.67
CA ALA A 63 -13.76 5.10 0.85
C ALA A 63 -14.34 5.21 -0.57
N ASP A 64 -14.32 6.42 -1.14
CA ASP A 64 -14.67 6.67 -2.54
C ASP A 64 -13.58 6.15 -3.48
N TYR A 65 -12.32 6.24 -3.05
CA TYR A 65 -11.14 5.71 -3.75
C TYR A 65 -10.32 4.83 -2.82
N ILE A 66 -10.07 3.61 -3.25
CA ILE A 66 -9.25 2.62 -2.54
C ILE A 66 -7.98 2.43 -3.36
N ILE A 67 -6.88 2.92 -2.84
CA ILE A 67 -5.62 3.04 -3.56
C ILE A 67 -4.55 2.20 -2.86
N GLY A 68 -3.76 1.47 -3.64
CA GLY A 68 -2.62 0.73 -3.10
C GLY A 68 -1.71 0.18 -4.20
N HIS A 69 -0.72 -0.60 -3.82
CA HIS A 69 0.22 -1.19 -4.75
C HIS A 69 0.08 -2.71 -4.78
N ASN A 70 -0.37 -3.28 -5.89
CA ASN A 70 -0.70 -4.71 -6.03
C ASN A 70 -1.90 -5.16 -5.17
N ILE A 71 -2.74 -4.25 -4.74
CA ILE A 71 -3.86 -4.54 -3.84
C ILE A 71 -4.92 -5.47 -4.48
N ILE A 72 -5.07 -5.42 -5.80
CA ILE A 72 -5.96 -6.34 -6.52
C ILE A 72 -5.43 -7.78 -6.47
N GLY A 73 -4.11 -7.93 -6.46
CA GLY A 73 -3.46 -9.24 -6.47
C GLY A 73 -3.35 -9.88 -5.09
N TYR A 74 -3.37 -9.12 -4.00
CA TYR A 74 -3.14 -9.64 -2.67
C TYR A 74 -4.07 -9.05 -1.60
N ASP A 75 -3.98 -7.77 -1.29
CA ASP A 75 -4.61 -7.16 -0.11
C ASP A 75 -6.13 -7.28 -0.12
N LEU A 76 -6.79 -6.86 -1.19
CA LEU A 76 -8.25 -6.91 -1.28
C LEU A 76 -8.81 -8.33 -1.26
N PRO A 77 -8.22 -9.31 -1.98
CA PRO A 77 -8.59 -10.72 -1.82
C PRO A 77 -8.41 -11.23 -0.39
N LEU A 78 -7.31 -10.87 0.28
CA LEU A 78 -7.03 -11.31 1.64
C LEU A 78 -8.04 -10.72 2.63
N ILE A 79 -8.33 -9.42 2.53
CA ILE A 79 -9.35 -8.78 3.36
C ILE A 79 -10.69 -9.47 3.17
N ARG A 80 -11.12 -9.74 1.93
CA ARG A 80 -12.38 -10.48 1.67
C ARG A 80 -12.40 -11.89 2.24
N LYS A 81 -11.24 -12.58 2.24
CA LYS A 81 -11.11 -13.92 2.82
C LYS A 81 -11.30 -13.90 4.33
N LEU A 82 -10.70 -12.94 5.03
CA LEU A 82 -10.67 -12.88 6.50
C LEU A 82 -11.83 -12.09 7.09
N TYR A 83 -12.37 -11.13 6.34
CA TYR A 83 -13.49 -10.25 6.72
C TYR A 83 -14.62 -10.36 5.69
N PRO A 84 -15.51 -11.36 5.80
CA PRO A 84 -16.56 -11.64 4.80
C PRO A 84 -17.57 -10.49 4.59
N PHE A 85 -17.64 -9.53 5.52
CA PHE A 85 -18.48 -8.35 5.39
C PHE A 85 -17.88 -7.30 4.43
N PHE A 86 -16.59 -7.42 4.07
CA PHE A 86 -15.89 -6.44 3.25
C PHE A 86 -16.40 -6.46 1.81
N ASN A 87 -17.19 -5.46 1.47
CA ASN A 87 -17.76 -5.25 0.13
C ASN A 87 -17.68 -3.78 -0.26
N PRO A 88 -16.49 -3.28 -0.62
CA PRO A 88 -16.31 -1.87 -1.00
C PRO A 88 -17.01 -1.55 -2.31
N THR A 89 -17.55 -0.33 -2.39
CA THR A 89 -18.20 0.23 -3.58
C THR A 89 -17.37 1.32 -4.25
N GLY A 90 -16.31 1.78 -3.61
CA GLY A 90 -15.41 2.79 -4.12
C GLY A 90 -14.56 2.34 -5.29
N VAL A 91 -13.97 3.30 -5.98
CA VAL A 91 -13.07 3.05 -7.12
C VAL A 91 -11.76 2.46 -6.64
N ILE A 92 -11.42 1.28 -7.14
CA ILE A 92 -10.15 0.61 -6.80
C ILE A 92 -9.07 1.08 -7.78
N VAL A 93 -7.96 1.56 -7.24
CA VAL A 93 -6.80 2.03 -7.99
C VAL A 93 -5.55 1.26 -7.56
N ASP A 94 -5.02 0.44 -8.46
CA ASP A 94 -3.80 -0.33 -8.22
C ASP A 94 -2.62 0.33 -8.94
N THR A 95 -1.69 0.87 -8.16
CA THR A 95 -0.54 1.59 -8.70
C THR A 95 0.47 0.67 -9.42
N LEU A 96 0.45 -0.64 -9.17
CA LEU A 96 1.22 -1.61 -9.95
C LEU A 96 0.68 -1.69 -11.39
N LEU A 97 -0.65 -1.72 -11.56
CA LEU A 97 -1.27 -1.74 -12.89
C LEU A 97 -1.02 -0.43 -13.62
N LEU A 98 -1.15 0.72 -12.95
CA LEU A 98 -0.81 2.02 -13.52
C LEU A 98 0.65 2.08 -13.96
N SER A 99 1.55 1.56 -13.15
CA SER A 99 2.96 1.49 -13.47
C SER A 99 3.23 0.67 -14.73
N ARG A 100 2.63 -0.51 -14.84
CA ARG A 100 2.78 -1.36 -16.03
C ARG A 100 2.18 -0.72 -17.30
N LEU A 101 1.07 0.01 -17.14
CA LEU A 101 0.41 0.68 -18.24
C LEU A 101 1.24 1.88 -18.77
N TYR A 102 1.62 2.77 -17.87
CA TYR A 102 2.25 4.04 -18.25
C TYR A 102 3.78 3.97 -18.38
N HIS A 103 4.42 3.04 -17.72
CA HIS A 103 5.88 2.89 -17.67
C HIS A 103 6.38 1.54 -18.25
N SER A 104 5.86 1.15 -19.40
CA SER A 104 6.25 -0.10 -20.09
C SER A 104 7.76 -0.21 -20.42
N ARG A 105 8.45 0.95 -20.54
CA ARG A 105 9.89 1.04 -20.86
C ARG A 105 10.78 1.29 -19.64
N LEU A 106 10.35 0.89 -18.45
CA LEU A 106 11.01 1.25 -17.20
C LEU A 106 12.49 0.79 -17.13
N MET A 107 12.82 -0.38 -17.68
CA MET A 107 14.20 -0.87 -17.77
C MET A 107 15.10 0.09 -18.57
N SER A 108 14.63 0.63 -19.68
CA SER A 108 15.41 1.59 -20.48
C SER A 108 15.59 2.89 -19.73
N ILE A 109 14.54 3.38 -19.08
CA ILE A 109 14.56 4.60 -18.26
C ILE A 109 15.58 4.45 -17.13
N ASP A 110 15.59 3.32 -16.43
CA ASP A 110 16.53 3.09 -15.33
C ASP A 110 17.98 3.03 -15.80
N LYS A 111 18.24 2.40 -16.94
CA LYS A 111 19.60 2.35 -17.55
C LYS A 111 20.09 3.74 -17.97
N GLU A 112 19.22 4.56 -18.57
CA GLU A 112 19.55 5.92 -19.00
C GLU A 112 19.82 6.83 -17.79
N ARG A 113 19.04 6.70 -16.72
CA ARG A 113 19.20 7.51 -15.50
C ARG A 113 20.38 7.11 -14.63
N ASN A 114 20.79 5.84 -14.68
CA ASN A 114 21.90 5.29 -13.89
C ASN A 114 21.84 5.69 -12.40
N TRP A 115 20.82 5.19 -11.71
CA TRP A 115 20.52 5.56 -10.33
C TRP A 115 21.67 5.27 -9.36
N LYS A 116 22.14 6.28 -8.63
CA LYS A 116 23.32 6.19 -7.74
C LYS A 116 23.19 5.14 -6.63
N HIS A 117 21.98 4.92 -6.10
CA HIS A 117 21.76 4.08 -4.92
C HIS A 117 20.85 2.86 -5.19
N MET A 118 20.22 2.78 -6.36
CA MET A 118 19.32 1.70 -6.69
C MET A 118 20.09 0.45 -7.13
N PRO A 119 19.90 -0.71 -6.48
CA PRO A 119 20.50 -1.97 -6.91
C PRO A 119 20.10 -2.33 -8.34
N LEU A 120 21.06 -2.83 -9.15
CA LEU A 120 20.81 -3.20 -10.55
C LEU A 120 19.70 -4.24 -10.73
N GLN A 121 19.52 -5.14 -9.74
CA GLN A 121 18.45 -6.15 -9.75
C GLN A 121 17.05 -5.56 -9.69
N LEU A 122 16.90 -4.30 -9.27
CA LEU A 122 15.64 -3.57 -9.22
C LEU A 122 15.34 -2.78 -10.50
N TYR A 123 16.30 -2.69 -11.42
CA TYR A 123 16.09 -2.01 -12.70
C TYR A 123 14.97 -2.69 -13.50
N GLY A 124 14.05 -1.90 -14.02
CA GLY A 124 12.86 -2.38 -14.73
C GLY A 124 11.80 -3.04 -13.87
N ARG A 125 12.01 -3.16 -12.55
CA ARG A 125 11.00 -3.70 -11.64
C ARG A 125 9.93 -2.66 -11.34
N HIS A 126 8.68 -3.13 -11.31
CA HIS A 126 7.52 -2.31 -10.95
C HIS A 126 7.17 -2.43 -9.46
N SER A 127 8.04 -3.06 -8.65
CA SER A 127 7.82 -3.22 -7.20
C SER A 127 7.89 -1.89 -6.46
N LEU A 128 7.23 -1.83 -5.31
CA LEU A 128 7.21 -0.66 -4.45
C LEU A 128 8.63 -0.32 -3.95
N GLU A 129 9.44 -1.34 -3.62
CA GLU A 129 10.85 -1.18 -3.29
C GLU A 129 11.62 -0.40 -4.38
N ALA A 130 11.46 -0.80 -5.66
CA ALA A 130 12.11 -0.12 -6.77
C ALA A 130 11.62 1.32 -6.94
N TYR A 131 10.33 1.58 -6.69
CA TYR A 131 9.78 2.93 -6.71
C TYR A 131 10.25 3.78 -5.52
N GLY A 132 10.50 3.20 -4.36
CA GLY A 132 11.13 3.89 -3.23
C GLY A 132 12.45 4.56 -3.66
N TYR A 133 13.31 3.84 -4.39
CA TYR A 133 14.55 4.42 -4.94
C TYR A 133 14.29 5.50 -5.98
N ARG A 134 13.36 5.28 -6.94
CA ARG A 134 13.07 6.25 -8.02
C ARG A 134 12.46 7.55 -7.51
N LEU A 135 11.66 7.47 -6.44
CA LEU A 135 10.94 8.61 -5.86
C LEU A 135 11.70 9.28 -4.70
N GLY A 136 12.85 8.69 -4.29
CA GLY A 136 13.65 9.21 -3.18
C GLY A 136 13.01 9.02 -1.80
N GLU A 137 12.12 8.03 -1.65
CA GLU A 137 11.44 7.67 -0.41
C GLU A 137 12.00 6.43 0.27
N TYR A 138 13.03 5.83 -0.30
CA TYR A 138 13.64 4.63 0.27
C TYR A 138 14.49 4.99 1.49
N LYS A 139 14.10 4.50 2.66
CA LYS A 139 14.86 4.61 3.92
C LYS A 139 15.21 3.22 4.44
N GLY A 140 16.32 2.66 3.95
CA GLY A 140 16.87 1.41 4.46
C GLY A 140 16.22 0.15 3.88
N ALA A 141 16.91 -0.99 4.01
CA ALA A 141 16.36 -2.30 3.74
C ALA A 141 15.61 -2.73 5.00
N PHE A 142 14.29 -2.89 4.92
CA PHE A 142 13.60 -3.71 5.89
C PHE A 142 14.21 -5.10 5.84
N SER A 143 14.56 -5.62 6.99
CA SER A 143 15.35 -6.83 7.12
C SER A 143 14.69 -8.01 6.39
N LYS A 144 15.46 -8.68 5.53
CA LYS A 144 15.07 -9.95 4.91
C LYS A 144 14.93 -11.08 5.96
N ASP A 145 15.29 -10.81 7.19
CA ASP A 145 15.32 -11.75 8.33
C ASP A 145 14.10 -11.60 9.26
N THR A 146 13.06 -10.86 8.84
CA THR A 146 11.83 -10.69 9.63
C THR A 146 11.03 -11.98 9.66
N ASP A 147 10.65 -12.42 10.87
CA ASP A 147 9.67 -13.49 11.01
C ASP A 147 8.26 -12.94 10.76
N TRP A 148 7.72 -13.23 9.59
CA TRP A 148 6.37 -12.82 9.17
C TRP A 148 5.24 -13.54 9.92
N LYS A 149 5.56 -14.47 10.82
CA LYS A 149 4.55 -15.22 11.57
C LYS A 149 3.98 -14.45 12.74
N GLU A 150 4.73 -13.49 13.26
CA GLU A 150 4.35 -12.70 14.41
C GLU A 150 4.45 -11.21 14.09
N TRP A 151 3.56 -10.42 14.66
CA TRP A 151 3.63 -8.97 14.54
C TRP A 151 4.90 -8.41 15.18
N SER A 152 5.46 -7.39 14.57
CA SER A 152 6.51 -6.56 15.17
C SER A 152 6.31 -5.08 14.84
N GLN A 153 6.88 -4.20 15.65
CA GLN A 153 6.82 -2.76 15.38
C GLN A 153 7.54 -2.41 14.07
N GLU A 154 8.61 -3.12 13.77
CA GLU A 154 9.37 -2.94 12.52
C GLU A 154 8.52 -3.31 11.30
N MET A 155 7.65 -4.32 11.39
CA MET A 155 6.69 -4.70 10.35
C MET A 155 5.66 -3.59 10.14
N GLU A 156 5.13 -3.00 11.20
CA GLU A 156 4.18 -1.90 11.12
C GLU A 156 4.82 -0.61 10.58
N ASP A 157 6.07 -0.33 10.96
CA ASP A 157 6.84 0.79 10.42
C ASP A 157 7.11 0.59 8.92
N TYR A 158 7.37 -0.64 8.49
CA TYR A 158 7.52 -1.01 7.09
C TYR A 158 6.20 -0.82 6.30
N CYS A 159 5.09 -1.33 6.81
CA CYS A 159 3.76 -1.13 6.25
C CYS A 159 3.45 0.38 6.06
N THR A 160 3.72 1.19 7.08
CA THR A 160 3.57 2.66 7.02
C THR A 160 4.47 3.29 5.96
N GLN A 161 5.71 2.82 5.83
CA GLN A 161 6.62 3.29 4.79
C GLN A 161 6.12 2.95 3.39
N ASP A 162 5.55 1.77 3.18
CA ASP A 162 5.00 1.35 1.90
C ASP A 162 3.78 2.21 1.51
N VAL A 163 2.95 2.62 2.46
CA VAL A 163 1.89 3.62 2.23
C VAL A 163 2.49 4.96 1.79
N ASN A 164 3.60 5.42 2.39
CA ASN A 164 4.25 6.67 1.99
C ASN A 164 4.78 6.61 0.55
N VAL A 165 5.42 5.50 0.16
CA VAL A 165 5.89 5.30 -1.22
C VAL A 165 4.70 5.26 -2.18
N THR A 166 3.63 4.53 -1.82
CA THR A 166 2.40 4.42 -2.62
C THR A 166 1.73 5.78 -2.79
N ARG A 167 1.70 6.61 -1.74
CA ARG A 167 1.18 7.99 -1.81
C ARG A 167 1.94 8.85 -2.82
N ARG A 168 3.27 8.76 -2.84
CA ARG A 168 4.08 9.46 -3.84
C ARG A 168 3.85 8.91 -5.25
N LEU A 169 3.71 7.60 -5.36
CA LEU A 169 3.45 6.94 -6.62
C LEU A 169 2.06 7.31 -7.16
N TRP A 170 1.04 7.36 -6.31
CA TRP A 170 -0.29 7.86 -6.65
C TRP A 170 -0.23 9.31 -7.16
N LYS A 171 0.43 10.21 -6.44
CA LYS A 171 0.64 11.59 -6.88
C LYS A 171 1.36 11.68 -8.22
N HIS A 172 2.30 10.76 -8.49
CA HIS A 172 3.00 10.67 -9.77
C HIS A 172 2.06 10.27 -10.91
N PHE A 173 1.11 9.36 -10.68
CA PHE A 173 0.18 8.87 -11.72
C PHE A 173 -1.07 9.74 -11.90
N THR A 174 -1.45 10.56 -10.94
CA THR A 174 -2.64 11.43 -11.03
C THR A 174 -2.69 12.26 -12.32
N PRO A 175 -1.60 12.91 -12.80
CA PRO A 175 -1.62 13.66 -14.06
C PRO A 175 -1.91 12.81 -15.30
N TYR A 176 -1.54 11.53 -15.30
CA TYR A 176 -1.85 10.61 -16.41
C TYR A 176 -3.34 10.26 -16.46
N LEU A 177 -3.97 10.09 -15.30
CA LEU A 177 -5.40 9.78 -15.18
C LEU A 177 -6.29 10.98 -15.57
N ASN A 178 -5.82 12.18 -15.28
CA ASN A 178 -6.55 13.42 -15.58
C ASN A 178 -6.27 13.96 -16.99
N GLY A 179 -5.52 13.25 -17.82
CA GLY A 179 -5.16 13.70 -19.16
C GLY A 179 -4.26 14.94 -19.21
N SER A 180 -3.57 15.25 -18.10
CA SER A 180 -2.65 16.40 -18.00
C SER A 180 -1.22 16.06 -18.45
N ARG A 181 -1.00 14.84 -18.89
CA ARG A 181 0.31 14.30 -19.30
C ARG A 181 0.18 13.37 -20.49
#